data_ac7c8db75739e14734eda45da63bfe9f
#
_entry.id   ac7c8db75739e14734eda45da63bfe9f
#
_cell.length_a   1.000
_cell.length_b   1.000
_cell.length_c   1.000
_cell.angle_alpha   90.00
_cell.angle_beta   90.00
_cell.angle_gamma   90.00
#
_symmetry.space_group_name_H-M   'P 1'
#
loop_
_entity.id
_entity.type
_entity.pdbx_description
1 polymer ?
#
loop_
_entity_poly.entity_id
_entity_poly.type
_entity_poly.pdbx_seq_one_letter_code
_entity_poly.pdbx_strand_id
1 'polypeptide(L)'
;MDQKELFKDNLRDTHWLGEVVDITDPEMLGRCRIRVFGKFDLLEVEDIPWAIPSNTSASGSYMIPNLGEIVSIYFDNGNIYTPVYKNQVNVGKEFWQDVLQGTNEPELATSLIYDAEKRFKIFHTQEDGIIITTGVGPDSQPMIRISNGGKIYLNADDIFISSSFGDESEPAVKGQTLTDYLKKIVETISNHTHVSGSGP
;
A
#
# COMPACT_ATOMS: atom_id res chain seq x y z
N MET A 1 43.33 -13.41 -24.62
CA MET A 1 42.02 -12.87 -24.32
C MET A 1 42.27 -11.61 -23.50
N ASP A 2 42.05 -10.47 -24.10
CA ASP A 2 42.39 -9.18 -23.49
C ASP A 2 41.41 -8.93 -22.34
N GLN A 3 41.92 -8.64 -21.12
CA GLN A 3 41.08 -8.34 -19.95
C GLN A 3 40.13 -7.15 -20.18
N LYS A 4 40.45 -6.28 -21.13
CA LYS A 4 39.57 -5.17 -21.56
C LYS A 4 38.30 -5.64 -22.28
N GLU A 5 38.28 -6.84 -22.88
CA GLU A 5 37.07 -7.38 -23.53
C GLU A 5 36.10 -8.05 -22.55
N LEU A 6 36.61 -8.52 -21.40
CA LEU A 6 35.80 -9.10 -20.34
C LEU A 6 34.93 -8.06 -19.60
N PHE A 7 35.26 -6.77 -19.72
CA PHE A 7 34.56 -5.67 -19.06
C PHE A 7 33.85 -4.71 -20.02
N LYS A 8 33.69 -5.07 -21.27
CA LYS A 8 32.71 -4.41 -22.13
C LYS A 8 31.32 -4.84 -21.68
N ASP A 9 30.89 -4.18 -20.61
CA ASP A 9 29.51 -4.31 -20.13
C ASP A 9 28.56 -4.01 -21.29
N ASN A 10 27.83 -5.03 -21.71
CA ASN A 10 26.74 -4.83 -22.63
C ASN A 10 25.58 -4.15 -21.90
N LEU A 11 25.64 -2.81 -21.80
CA LEU A 11 24.62 -2.02 -21.11
C LEU A 11 23.22 -2.19 -21.71
N ARG A 12 23.10 -2.75 -22.94
CA ARG A 12 21.81 -2.95 -23.59
C ARG A 12 21.03 -4.14 -23.03
N ASP A 13 21.75 -5.23 -22.73
CA ASP A 13 21.12 -6.53 -22.46
C ASP A 13 21.27 -6.96 -20.99
N THR A 14 21.81 -6.08 -20.15
CA THR A 14 22.09 -6.39 -18.74
C THR A 14 21.21 -5.58 -17.82
N HIS A 15 20.61 -6.25 -16.85
CA HIS A 15 19.95 -5.62 -15.71
C HIS A 15 20.94 -5.52 -14.55
N TRP A 16 20.89 -4.40 -13.88
CA TRP A 16 21.75 -4.05 -12.76
C TRP A 16 20.88 -3.90 -11.51
N LEU A 17 21.51 -4.01 -10.35
CA LEU A 17 20.87 -3.64 -9.09
C LEU A 17 21.46 -2.31 -8.62
N GLY A 18 20.65 -1.55 -7.91
CA GLY A 18 21.10 -0.29 -7.30
C GLY A 18 20.22 0.10 -6.14
N GLU A 19 20.80 0.89 -5.26
CA GLU A 19 20.15 1.46 -4.08
C GLU A 19 19.56 2.83 -4.42
N VAL A 20 18.33 3.06 -4.00
CA VAL A 20 17.66 4.36 -4.13
C VAL A 20 18.26 5.34 -3.14
N VAL A 21 18.87 6.42 -3.63
CA VAL A 21 19.58 7.42 -2.81
C VAL A 21 18.92 8.78 -2.79
N ASP A 22 18.00 9.07 -3.74
CA ASP A 22 17.21 10.30 -3.77
C ASP A 22 15.88 10.07 -4.50
N ILE A 23 14.79 10.54 -3.93
CA ILE A 23 13.42 10.46 -4.46
C ILE A 23 12.79 11.84 -4.63
N THR A 24 13.53 12.90 -4.39
CA THR A 24 13.06 14.30 -4.45
C THR A 24 13.15 14.87 -5.87
N ASP A 25 12.43 14.24 -6.81
CA ASP A 25 12.43 14.66 -8.21
C ASP A 25 11.83 16.08 -8.37
N PRO A 26 12.63 17.07 -8.81
CA PRO A 26 12.17 18.45 -8.94
C PRO A 26 11.11 18.64 -10.04
N GLU A 27 11.02 17.73 -10.99
CA GLU A 27 10.02 17.77 -12.06
C GLU A 27 8.74 16.95 -11.72
N MET A 28 8.70 16.29 -10.54
CA MET A 28 7.57 15.47 -10.09
C MET A 28 7.14 14.39 -11.10
N LEU A 29 8.10 13.83 -11.82
CA LEU A 29 7.88 12.75 -12.80
C LEU A 29 8.07 11.35 -12.17
N GLY A 30 8.39 11.30 -10.87
CA GLY A 30 8.65 10.07 -10.13
C GLY A 30 9.99 9.41 -10.44
N ARG A 31 10.93 10.20 -10.92
CA ARG A 31 12.30 9.75 -11.11
C ARG A 31 13.00 9.62 -9.76
N CYS A 32 13.96 8.73 -9.71
CA CYS A 32 14.82 8.52 -8.54
C CYS A 32 16.29 8.59 -8.94
N ARG A 33 17.15 9.01 -8.03
CA ARG A 33 18.58 8.79 -8.19
C ARG A 33 18.93 7.47 -7.55
N ILE A 34 19.59 6.62 -8.30
CA ILE A 34 19.88 5.24 -7.90
C ILE A 34 21.36 4.98 -8.07
N ARG A 35 22.00 4.60 -6.98
CA ARG A 35 23.40 4.21 -6.97
C ARG A 35 23.51 2.78 -7.53
N VAL A 36 23.73 2.71 -8.84
CA VAL A 36 23.85 1.43 -9.54
C VAL A 36 25.18 0.78 -9.18
N PHE A 37 25.14 -0.40 -8.59
CA PHE A 37 26.32 -1.12 -8.13
C PHE A 37 27.27 -1.45 -9.28
N GLY A 38 28.55 -1.10 -9.09
CA GLY A 38 29.59 -1.27 -10.09
C GLY A 38 29.61 -0.20 -11.19
N LYS A 39 28.67 0.79 -11.14
CA LYS A 39 28.61 1.86 -12.13
C LYS A 39 28.69 3.25 -11.50
N PHE A 40 27.89 3.51 -10.48
CA PHE A 40 27.77 4.84 -9.86
C PHE A 40 28.28 4.85 -8.41
N ASP A 41 29.07 3.85 -8.00
CA ASP A 41 29.54 3.71 -6.61
C ASP A 41 30.35 4.93 -6.12
N LEU A 42 31.09 5.58 -7.01
CA LEU A 42 31.99 6.69 -6.69
C LEU A 42 31.40 8.07 -7.01
N LEU A 43 30.17 8.13 -7.52
CA LEU A 43 29.52 9.40 -7.82
C LEU A 43 28.89 10.01 -6.57
N GLU A 44 28.99 11.31 -6.43
CA GLU A 44 28.15 12.05 -5.49
C GLU A 44 26.67 11.92 -5.91
N VAL A 45 25.74 12.05 -4.95
CA VAL A 45 24.31 11.84 -5.22
C VAL A 45 23.81 12.80 -6.31
N GLU A 46 24.29 14.04 -6.28
CA GLU A 46 23.90 15.09 -7.22
C GLU A 46 24.34 14.81 -8.66
N ASP A 47 25.41 14.01 -8.85
CA ASP A 47 25.95 13.65 -10.15
C ASP A 47 25.32 12.38 -10.74
N ILE A 48 24.56 11.62 -9.93
CA ILE A 48 23.85 10.45 -10.42
C ILE A 48 22.70 10.88 -11.31
N PRO A 49 22.57 10.34 -12.54
CA PRO A 49 21.49 10.69 -13.43
C PRO A 49 20.14 10.21 -12.87
N TRP A 50 19.08 10.98 -13.13
CA TRP A 50 17.73 10.62 -12.77
C TRP A 50 17.25 9.40 -13.54
N ALA A 51 16.91 8.33 -12.84
CA ALA A 51 16.31 7.13 -13.41
C ALA A 51 14.81 7.31 -13.59
N ILE A 52 14.30 6.91 -14.73
CA ILE A 52 12.88 6.98 -15.09
C ILE A 52 12.18 5.69 -14.63
N PRO A 53 10.94 5.76 -14.09
CA PRO A 53 10.20 4.55 -13.77
C PRO A 53 9.84 3.76 -15.04
N SER A 54 10.06 2.45 -15.00
CA SER A 54 9.61 1.53 -16.05
C SER A 54 8.12 1.27 -15.92
N ASN A 55 7.30 2.10 -16.53
CA ASN A 55 5.87 1.88 -16.59
C ASN A 55 5.53 0.88 -17.69
N THR A 56 4.80 -0.16 -17.34
CA THR A 56 4.39 -1.20 -18.30
C THR A 56 3.13 -0.84 -19.08
N SER A 57 2.44 0.23 -18.69
CA SER A 57 1.26 0.72 -19.43
C SER A 57 1.04 2.22 -19.20
N ALA A 58 0.37 2.88 -20.15
CA ALA A 58 0.00 4.30 -20.08
C ALA A 58 -0.97 4.63 -18.92
N SER A 59 -1.60 3.62 -18.31
CA SER A 59 -2.54 3.73 -17.20
C SER A 59 -2.24 2.70 -16.10
N GLY A 60 -0.97 2.36 -15.92
CA GLY A 60 -0.53 1.36 -14.94
C GLY A 60 -0.47 1.87 -13.51
N SER A 61 -0.19 0.96 -12.61
CA SER A 61 0.15 1.29 -11.21
C SER A 61 1.49 2.00 -11.14
N TYR A 62 1.57 2.99 -10.29
CA TYR A 62 2.75 3.78 -10.07
C TYR A 62 3.14 3.72 -8.58
N MET A 63 4.38 3.35 -8.30
CA MET A 63 4.95 3.37 -6.96
C MET A 63 6.36 3.95 -7.02
N ILE A 64 6.62 4.98 -6.24
CA ILE A 64 7.98 5.46 -5.99
C ILE A 64 8.60 4.55 -4.93
N PRO A 65 9.80 3.98 -5.16
CA PRO A 65 10.48 3.19 -4.15
C PRO A 65 10.91 4.08 -2.97
N ASN A 66 11.10 3.47 -1.82
CA ASN A 66 11.60 4.18 -0.65
C ASN A 66 13.13 4.38 -0.72
N LEU A 67 13.65 5.35 0.02
CA LEU A 67 15.10 5.52 0.16
C LEU A 67 15.73 4.25 0.75
N GLY A 68 16.88 3.83 0.21
CA GLY A 68 17.57 2.61 0.62
C GLY A 68 17.03 1.33 0.00
N GLU A 69 15.90 1.37 -0.72
CA GLU A 69 15.41 0.18 -1.41
C GLU A 69 16.30 -0.22 -2.58
N ILE A 70 16.42 -1.53 -2.79
CA ILE A 70 17.16 -2.09 -3.92
C ILE A 70 16.19 -2.30 -5.07
N VAL A 71 16.52 -1.73 -6.21
CA VAL A 71 15.71 -1.80 -7.42
C VAL A 71 16.52 -2.38 -8.59
N SER A 72 15.81 -2.91 -9.58
CA SER A 72 16.41 -3.36 -10.83
C SER A 72 16.52 -2.21 -11.82
N ILE A 73 17.68 -2.07 -12.45
CA ILE A 73 18.01 -0.99 -13.39
C ILE A 73 18.39 -1.58 -14.73
N TYR A 74 17.98 -0.93 -15.80
CA TYR A 74 18.56 -1.10 -17.13
C TYR A 74 18.81 0.26 -17.75
N PHE A 75 19.70 0.31 -18.74
CA PHE A 75 20.03 1.54 -19.46
C PHE A 75 19.36 1.52 -20.83
N ASP A 76 18.46 2.45 -21.06
CA ASP A 76 17.74 2.51 -22.33
C ASP A 76 18.73 2.70 -23.50
N ASN A 77 18.61 1.84 -24.51
CA ASN A 77 19.56 1.79 -25.63
C ASN A 77 21.05 1.66 -25.25
N GLY A 78 21.36 1.24 -24.03
CA GLY A 78 22.73 1.17 -23.49
C GLY A 78 23.32 2.53 -23.13
N ASN A 79 22.50 3.55 -22.98
CA ASN A 79 22.93 4.88 -22.59
C ASN A 79 22.95 5.01 -21.06
N ILE A 80 24.13 5.16 -20.47
CA ILE A 80 24.30 5.28 -19.02
C ILE A 80 23.61 6.50 -18.39
N TYR A 81 23.31 7.52 -19.20
CA TYR A 81 22.63 8.74 -18.75
C TYR A 81 21.10 8.64 -18.79
N THR A 82 20.58 7.53 -19.29
CA THR A 82 19.12 7.25 -19.33
C THR A 82 18.81 5.96 -18.59
N PRO A 83 19.09 5.89 -17.29
CA PRO A 83 18.73 4.73 -16.48
C PRO A 83 17.22 4.63 -16.35
N VAL A 84 16.73 3.41 -16.37
CA VAL A 84 15.32 3.08 -16.14
C VAL A 84 15.23 2.09 -15.00
N TYR A 85 14.40 2.37 -14.00
CA TYR A 85 14.25 1.48 -12.85
C TYR A 85 12.94 0.72 -12.87
N LYS A 86 12.99 -0.47 -12.28
CA LYS A 86 11.84 -1.30 -12.01
C LYS A 86 11.86 -1.69 -10.55
N ASN A 87 10.75 -1.45 -9.85
CA ASN A 87 10.61 -1.90 -8.47
C ASN A 87 10.78 -3.41 -8.40
N GLN A 88 11.62 -3.86 -7.49
CA GLN A 88 11.82 -5.25 -7.21
C GLN A 88 11.21 -5.53 -5.84
N VAL A 89 10.14 -6.32 -5.81
CA VAL A 89 9.57 -6.78 -4.55
C VAL A 89 10.56 -7.78 -3.95
N ASN A 90 11.27 -7.35 -2.92
CA ASN A 90 12.07 -8.26 -2.13
C ASN A 90 11.16 -8.97 -1.13
N VAL A 91 10.65 -10.12 -1.52
CA VAL A 91 9.71 -10.92 -0.71
C VAL A 91 10.50 -11.62 0.40
N GLY A 92 10.83 -10.87 1.45
CA GLY A 92 11.49 -11.41 2.63
C GLY A 92 10.54 -12.19 3.53
N LYS A 93 11.12 -12.92 4.50
CA LYS A 93 10.34 -13.66 5.49
C LYS A 93 9.36 -12.77 6.26
N GLU A 94 9.77 -11.55 6.55
CA GLU A 94 8.95 -10.55 7.26
C GLU A 94 7.70 -10.17 6.46
N PHE A 95 7.81 -10.00 5.14
CA PHE A 95 6.68 -9.77 4.25
C PHE A 95 5.65 -10.90 4.38
N TRP A 96 6.08 -12.15 4.31
CA TRP A 96 5.19 -13.30 4.43
C TRP A 96 4.55 -13.39 5.81
N GLN A 97 5.30 -13.11 6.87
CA GLN A 97 4.76 -13.06 8.24
C GLN A 97 3.71 -11.97 8.40
N ASP A 98 3.88 -10.85 7.73
CA ASP A 98 2.97 -9.72 7.80
C ASP A 98 1.69 -9.93 6.93
N VAL A 99 1.84 -10.56 5.77
CA VAL A 99 0.71 -10.87 4.86
C VAL A 99 -0.09 -12.09 5.32
N LEU A 100 0.61 -13.08 5.88
CA LEU A 100 0.03 -14.38 6.25
C LEU A 100 -0.44 -14.45 7.69
N GLN A 101 -0.68 -13.34 8.36
CA GLN A 101 -1.15 -13.36 9.73
C GLN A 101 -2.35 -14.28 9.90
N GLY A 102 -2.09 -15.47 10.45
CA GLY A 102 -3.11 -16.49 10.72
C GLY A 102 -3.16 -17.64 9.72
N THR A 103 -2.50 -17.58 8.57
CA THR A 103 -2.34 -18.72 7.67
C THR A 103 -0.90 -19.19 7.64
N ASN A 104 -0.66 -20.50 7.73
CA ASN A 104 0.68 -21.10 7.56
C ASN A 104 0.93 -21.53 6.11
N GLU A 105 0.09 -21.11 5.18
CA GLU A 105 0.06 -21.58 3.80
C GLU A 105 0.29 -20.41 2.84
N PRO A 106 1.56 -20.07 2.52
CA PRO A 106 1.93 -18.94 1.65
C PRO A 106 1.25 -18.98 0.28
N GLU A 107 1.00 -20.18 -0.24
CA GLU A 107 0.36 -20.40 -1.54
C GLU A 107 -1.09 -19.94 -1.59
N LEU A 108 -1.73 -19.76 -0.46
CA LEU A 108 -3.13 -19.29 -0.39
C LEU A 108 -3.25 -17.77 -0.37
N ALA A 109 -2.14 -17.05 -0.24
CA ALA A 109 -2.12 -15.61 -0.17
C ALA A 109 -1.49 -15.00 -1.43
N THR A 110 -2.19 -14.07 -2.07
CA THR A 110 -1.69 -13.27 -3.18
C THR A 110 -1.60 -11.82 -2.76
N SER A 111 -0.40 -11.29 -2.63
CA SER A 111 -0.20 -9.86 -2.41
C SER A 111 -0.40 -9.10 -3.72
N LEU A 112 -1.21 -8.04 -3.68
CA LEU A 112 -1.45 -7.16 -4.82
C LEU A 112 -0.54 -5.93 -4.75
N ILE A 113 -0.50 -5.26 -3.62
CA ILE A 113 0.30 -4.07 -3.36
C ILE A 113 0.75 -4.10 -1.90
N TYR A 114 2.01 -3.78 -1.66
CA TYR A 114 2.57 -3.71 -0.32
C TYR A 114 3.60 -2.60 -0.22
N ASP A 115 3.52 -1.79 0.81
CA ASP A 115 4.51 -0.79 1.19
C ASP A 115 4.66 -0.82 2.72
N ALA A 116 5.74 -1.42 3.19
CA ALA A 116 5.99 -1.60 4.62
C ALA A 116 6.25 -0.28 5.34
N GLU A 117 6.96 0.65 4.71
CA GLU A 117 7.30 1.94 5.30
C GLU A 117 6.07 2.83 5.42
N LYS A 118 5.26 2.89 4.38
CA LYS A 118 3.99 3.66 4.35
C LYS A 118 2.83 2.91 5.00
N ARG A 119 3.07 1.68 5.46
CA ARG A 119 2.08 0.83 6.14
C ARG A 119 0.81 0.62 5.34
N PHE A 120 0.95 0.43 4.04
CA PHE A 120 -0.15 0.23 3.12
C PHE A 120 -0.11 -1.16 2.51
N LYS A 121 -1.26 -1.86 2.53
CA LYS A 121 -1.40 -3.20 1.95
C LYS A 121 -2.72 -3.34 1.22
N ILE A 122 -2.68 -3.94 0.05
CA ILE A 122 -3.83 -4.55 -0.62
C ILE A 122 -3.45 -5.98 -0.93
N PHE A 123 -4.13 -6.95 -0.36
CA PHE A 123 -3.84 -8.35 -0.61
C PHE A 123 -5.11 -9.20 -0.67
N HIS A 124 -4.97 -10.40 -1.19
CA HIS A 124 -6.03 -11.38 -1.30
C HIS A 124 -5.58 -12.69 -0.65
N THR A 125 -6.45 -13.30 0.12
CA THR A 125 -6.31 -14.68 0.61
C THR A 125 -7.51 -15.51 0.17
N GLN A 126 -7.33 -16.83 0.07
CA GLN A 126 -8.46 -17.72 -0.23
C GLN A 126 -9.51 -17.75 0.88
N GLU A 127 -9.09 -17.56 2.12
CA GLU A 127 -9.96 -17.58 3.28
C GLU A 127 -10.70 -16.26 3.46
N ASP A 128 -9.97 -15.15 3.42
CA ASP A 128 -10.49 -13.84 3.82
C ASP A 128 -11.03 -12.98 2.69
N GLY A 129 -10.64 -13.28 1.45
CA GLY A 129 -10.95 -12.44 0.30
C GLY A 129 -9.98 -11.28 0.15
N ILE A 130 -10.46 -10.12 -0.33
CA ILE A 130 -9.64 -8.92 -0.54
C ILE A 130 -9.61 -8.10 0.74
N ILE A 131 -8.40 -7.70 1.15
CA ILE A 131 -8.16 -6.84 2.32
C ILE A 131 -7.38 -5.61 1.88
N ILE A 132 -7.85 -4.44 2.29
CA ILE A 132 -7.18 -3.15 2.14
C ILE A 132 -6.97 -2.59 3.55
N THR A 133 -5.72 -2.33 3.93
CA THR A 133 -5.38 -1.82 5.26
C THR A 133 -4.18 -0.88 5.23
N THR A 134 -4.12 0.03 6.18
CA THR A 134 -3.02 1.00 6.38
C THR A 134 -2.24 0.75 7.66
N GLY A 135 -2.33 -0.43 8.25
CA GLY A 135 -1.62 -0.77 9.48
C GLY A 135 -0.65 -1.92 9.31
N VAL A 136 0.21 -2.12 10.29
CA VAL A 136 1.11 -3.27 10.42
C VAL A 136 0.64 -4.10 11.61
N GLY A 137 0.53 -5.40 11.43
CA GLY A 137 0.13 -6.31 12.49
C GLY A 137 -1.34 -6.76 12.42
N PRO A 138 -1.75 -7.74 13.26
CA PRO A 138 -3.07 -8.35 13.25
C PRO A 138 -4.17 -7.36 13.66
N ASP A 139 -3.82 -6.40 14.48
CA ASP A 139 -4.74 -5.36 14.97
C ASP A 139 -4.69 -4.09 14.10
N SER A 140 -4.22 -4.23 12.86
CA SER A 140 -4.10 -3.09 11.96
C SER A 140 -5.47 -2.49 11.63
N GLN A 141 -5.65 -1.27 12.02
CA GLN A 141 -6.81 -0.41 11.81
C GLN A 141 -6.34 0.81 11.01
N PRO A 142 -7.11 1.34 10.10
CA PRO A 142 -8.40 0.90 9.57
C PRO A 142 -8.29 -0.20 8.49
N MET A 143 -9.40 -0.90 8.22
CA MET A 143 -9.44 -2.00 7.25
C MET A 143 -10.76 -2.00 6.46
N ILE A 144 -10.64 -2.31 5.17
CA ILE A 144 -11.76 -2.72 4.30
C ILE A 144 -11.52 -4.17 3.91
N ARG A 145 -12.49 -5.04 4.18
CA ARG A 145 -12.44 -6.45 3.78
C ARG A 145 -13.63 -6.80 2.92
N ILE A 146 -13.39 -7.42 1.78
CA ILE A 146 -14.41 -7.97 0.90
C ILE A 146 -14.27 -9.50 0.95
N SER A 147 -15.14 -10.16 1.69
CA SER A 147 -15.07 -11.61 1.88
C SER A 147 -15.52 -12.37 0.63
N ASN A 148 -15.02 -13.60 0.45
CA ASN A 148 -15.45 -14.50 -0.62
C ASN A 148 -16.94 -14.82 -0.58
N GLY A 149 -17.60 -14.69 0.59
CA GLY A 149 -19.04 -14.85 0.77
C GLY A 149 -19.88 -13.60 0.43
N GLY A 150 -19.31 -12.60 -0.23
CA GLY A 150 -20.01 -11.41 -0.70
C GLY A 150 -20.34 -10.38 0.39
N LYS A 151 -19.64 -10.42 1.53
CA LYS A 151 -19.81 -9.43 2.61
C LYS A 151 -18.70 -8.40 2.56
N ILE A 152 -19.03 -7.14 2.86
CA ILE A 152 -18.07 -6.05 3.02
C ILE A 152 -18.02 -5.67 4.50
N TYR A 153 -16.83 -5.65 5.05
CA TYR A 153 -16.54 -5.21 6.41
C TYR A 153 -15.73 -3.92 6.36
N LEU A 154 -16.19 -2.92 7.08
CA LEU A 154 -15.48 -1.66 7.30
C LEU A 154 -15.12 -1.62 8.79
N ASN A 155 -13.82 -1.56 9.09
CA ASN A 155 -13.30 -1.44 10.44
C ASN A 155 -12.47 -0.17 10.54
N ALA A 156 -12.92 0.76 11.35
CA ALA A 156 -12.29 2.04 11.63
C ALA A 156 -12.89 2.61 12.92
N ASP A 157 -12.19 3.55 13.56
CA ASP A 157 -12.71 4.27 14.73
C ASP A 157 -13.97 5.05 14.33
N ASP A 158 -13.90 5.76 13.19
CA ASP A 158 -15.00 6.52 12.61
C ASP A 158 -15.18 6.16 11.13
N ILE A 159 -16.43 6.04 10.68
CA ILE A 159 -16.80 5.80 9.29
C ILE A 159 -17.69 6.95 8.84
N PHE A 160 -17.19 7.74 7.90
CA PHE A 160 -17.93 8.84 7.28
C PHE A 160 -18.50 8.42 5.93
N ILE A 161 -19.77 8.69 5.69
CA ILE A 161 -20.43 8.51 4.40
C ILE A 161 -20.87 9.90 3.93
N SER A 162 -20.19 10.40 2.91
CA SER A 162 -20.41 11.76 2.42
C SER A 162 -20.26 11.83 0.91
N SER A 163 -20.89 12.82 0.28
CA SER A 163 -20.73 13.14 -1.14
C SER A 163 -19.46 13.95 -1.43
N SER A 164 -18.80 14.46 -0.39
CA SER A 164 -17.57 15.26 -0.48
C SER A 164 -16.65 14.98 0.71
N PHE A 165 -15.35 15.21 0.54
CA PHE A 165 -14.40 15.23 1.65
C PHE A 165 -14.45 16.58 2.35
N GLY A 166 -14.70 16.61 3.65
CA GLY A 166 -14.68 17.84 4.44
C GLY A 166 -15.40 17.70 5.78
N ASP A 167 -15.39 18.77 6.55
CA ASP A 167 -15.92 18.84 7.92
C ASP A 167 -17.45 18.70 8.04
N GLU A 168 -18.17 18.68 6.90
CA GLU A 168 -19.63 18.55 6.85
C GLU A 168 -20.12 17.08 6.73
N SER A 169 -19.21 16.12 6.73
CA SER A 169 -19.59 14.70 6.70
C SER A 169 -20.03 14.22 8.08
N GLU A 170 -21.16 13.54 8.14
CA GLU A 170 -21.64 12.93 9.38
C GLU A 170 -21.14 11.50 9.53
N PRO A 171 -20.78 11.04 10.75
CA PRO A 171 -20.36 9.68 10.99
C PRO A 171 -21.51 8.70 10.73
N ALA A 172 -21.19 7.56 10.12
CA ALA A 172 -22.15 6.49 9.90
C ALA A 172 -22.56 5.86 11.25
N VAL A 173 -23.86 5.78 11.49
CA VAL A 173 -24.38 5.19 12.72
C VAL A 173 -24.26 3.67 12.66
N LYS A 174 -23.69 3.05 13.70
CA LYS A 174 -23.66 1.57 13.87
C LYS A 174 -25.10 1.09 14.04
N GLY A 175 -25.62 0.36 13.05
CA GLY A 175 -27.03 -0.04 12.97
C GLY A 175 -27.55 -0.75 14.20
N GLN A 176 -26.75 -1.63 14.84
CA GLN A 176 -27.14 -2.32 16.07
C GLN A 176 -27.29 -1.34 17.24
N THR A 177 -26.37 -0.43 17.42
CA THR A 177 -26.41 0.60 18.46
C THR A 177 -27.66 1.49 18.32
N LEU A 178 -28.00 1.90 17.09
CA LEU A 178 -29.21 2.66 16.82
C LEU A 178 -30.48 1.84 17.13
N THR A 179 -30.50 0.57 16.70
CA THR A 179 -31.62 -0.35 16.96
C THR A 179 -31.86 -0.54 18.47
N ASP A 180 -30.80 -0.73 19.24
CA ASP A 180 -30.89 -0.92 20.68
C ASP A 180 -31.34 0.38 21.38
N TYR A 181 -30.89 1.53 20.90
CA TYR A 181 -31.35 2.83 21.40
C TYR A 181 -32.84 3.06 21.10
N LEU A 182 -33.28 2.78 19.88
CA LEU A 182 -34.68 2.91 19.48
C LEU A 182 -35.59 1.94 20.27
N LYS A 183 -35.17 0.71 20.52
CA LYS A 183 -35.89 -0.23 21.40
C LYS A 183 -36.07 0.33 22.79
N LYS A 184 -35.00 0.89 23.40
CA LYS A 184 -35.06 1.54 24.70
C LYS A 184 -36.08 2.69 24.75
N ILE A 185 -36.11 3.52 23.70
CA ILE A 185 -37.09 4.62 23.60
C ILE A 185 -38.53 4.05 23.57
N VAL A 186 -38.77 3.05 22.70
CA VAL A 186 -40.08 2.39 22.58
C VAL A 186 -40.53 1.78 23.92
N GLU A 187 -39.64 1.05 24.59
CA GLU A 187 -39.93 0.48 25.92
C GLU A 187 -40.26 1.54 26.96
N THR A 188 -39.51 2.66 26.98
CA THR A 188 -39.74 3.77 27.90
C THR A 188 -41.10 4.41 27.64
N ILE A 189 -41.47 4.66 26.36
CA ILE A 189 -42.74 5.22 25.99
C ILE A 189 -43.88 4.26 26.33
N SER A 190 -43.74 2.97 26.04
CA SER A 190 -44.78 1.96 26.29
C SER A 190 -45.05 1.73 27.78
N ASN A 191 -44.05 1.93 28.61
CA ASN A 191 -44.18 1.78 30.07
C ASN A 191 -44.49 3.11 30.78
N HIS A 192 -44.68 4.19 30.03
CA HIS A 192 -45.00 5.48 30.59
C HIS A 192 -46.44 5.50 31.09
N THR A 193 -46.63 5.58 32.38
CA THR A 193 -47.95 5.68 33.02
C THR A 193 -48.17 7.07 33.52
N HIS A 194 -49.28 7.67 33.16
CA HIS A 194 -49.75 8.90 33.76
C HIS A 194 -50.47 8.61 35.06
N VAL A 195 -50.05 9.24 36.13
CA VAL A 195 -50.88 9.25 37.34
C VAL A 195 -52.10 10.14 37.05
N SER A 196 -53.26 9.52 36.86
CA SER A 196 -54.45 10.32 36.70
C SER A 196 -54.79 11.00 38.05
N GLY A 197 -54.76 12.32 38.05
CA GLY A 197 -55.07 13.17 39.23
C GLY A 197 -56.56 13.21 39.58
N SER A 198 -57.35 12.17 39.35
CA SER A 198 -58.69 12.03 39.83
C SER A 198 -58.65 11.21 41.12
N GLY A 199 -58.35 11.87 42.25
CA GLY A 199 -58.75 11.42 43.60
C GLY A 199 -60.24 11.51 43.78
N PRO A 200 -60.83 10.76 44.75
CA PRO A 200 -62.27 10.74 45.01
C PRO A 200 -62.81 12.07 45.40
#